data_c858ea175814ded761e14d182c534636
#
_entry.id   c858ea175814ded761e14d182c534636
#
_cell.length_a   1.000
_cell.length_b   1.000
_cell.length_c   1.000
_cell.angle_alpha   90.00
_cell.angle_beta   90.00
_cell.angle_gamma   90.00
#
_symmetry.space_group_name_H-M   'P 1'
#
loop_
_entity.id
_entity.type
_entity.pdbx_description
1 polymer ?
#
loop_
_entity_poly.entity_id
_entity_poly.type
_entity_poly.pdbx_seq_one_letter_code
_entity_poly.pdbx_strand_id
1 'polypeptide(L)'
;MKKIITLVAVLAATFAAFAQDDVRKAASEAAAAYTEAKEQQAEVQKPKYWKTYADFDLGFNQTSLFSWAAGGYNTATLFAGIDANANYAKDLASWTNRLQLDYGFLWSADKENLIQKSADRLLFESRFGYKTAADSDWKYSADLTLRSQFTDSYDNYKLDNNTNQWSGTLKSGFFSPGYLTFGLGMAWDPAPWFSLNLSPLTGGLTFCNIPSLRKGYGMKLRDSSLDPLVGDNYNPMLFQLGAQLKMNLKASINDVFTYETQLVLFTDYLNHPFVWNRVNWDNKLSLRVGRFIKLGLDTWTIYDSIVLIADKKGGEPTQRVQFKEFFSFRFSYTIGKK
;
A
#
# COMPACT_ATOMS: atom_id res chain seq x y z
N MET A 1 -25.69 6.34 12.92
CA MET A 1 -26.61 5.34 13.52
C MET A 1 -26.14 4.82 14.88
N LYS A 2 -24.87 4.43 15.10
CA LYS A 2 -24.39 3.92 16.43
C LYS A 2 -24.60 4.93 17.59
N LYS A 3 -24.43 6.22 17.41
CA LYS A 3 -24.60 7.24 18.45
C LYS A 3 -26.05 7.46 18.90
N ILE A 4 -27.03 7.24 18.02
CA ILE A 4 -28.46 7.36 18.34
C ILE A 4 -28.91 6.16 19.17
N ILE A 5 -28.38 4.97 18.88
CA ILE A 5 -28.70 3.72 19.59
C ILE A 5 -28.18 3.77 21.04
N THR A 6 -26.98 4.34 21.26
CA THR A 6 -26.42 4.52 22.61
C THR A 6 -27.23 5.52 23.43
N LEU A 7 -27.74 6.58 22.82
CA LEU A 7 -28.56 7.57 23.51
C LEU A 7 -29.93 7.00 23.98
N VAL A 8 -30.55 6.14 23.15
CA VAL A 8 -31.82 5.48 23.49
C VAL A 8 -31.65 4.46 24.62
N ALA A 9 -30.52 3.74 24.63
CA ALA A 9 -30.21 2.78 25.72
C ALA A 9 -29.94 3.47 27.07
N VAL A 10 -29.29 4.64 27.06
CA VAL A 10 -29.05 5.45 28.30
C VAL A 10 -30.34 6.10 28.79
N LEU A 11 -31.21 6.57 27.91
CA LEU A 11 -32.54 7.11 28.30
C LEU A 11 -33.46 6.02 28.89
N ALA A 12 -33.45 4.81 28.33
CA ALA A 12 -34.22 3.69 28.89
C ALA A 12 -33.74 3.26 30.29
N ALA A 13 -32.43 3.31 30.55
CA ALA A 13 -31.85 2.97 31.84
C ALA A 13 -32.15 4.02 32.93
N THR A 14 -32.25 5.31 32.60
CA THR A 14 -32.61 6.36 33.55
C THR A 14 -34.08 6.36 33.93
N PHE A 15 -34.98 5.99 33.02
CA PHE A 15 -36.43 5.87 33.33
C PHE A 15 -36.75 4.65 34.18
N ALA A 16 -35.97 3.56 34.09
CA ALA A 16 -36.19 2.34 34.87
C ALA A 16 -35.98 2.50 36.38
N ALA A 17 -35.29 3.55 36.83
CA ALA A 17 -35.03 3.83 38.25
C ALA A 17 -36.23 4.46 39.00
N PHE A 18 -37.22 4.97 38.29
CA PHE A 18 -38.36 5.68 38.85
C PHE A 18 -39.74 5.11 38.51
N ALA A 19 -39.80 3.92 37.90
CA ALA A 19 -41.03 3.34 37.40
C ALA A 19 -41.60 2.23 38.27
N GLN A 20 -42.94 2.18 38.40
CA GLN A 20 -43.69 1.07 38.97
C GLN A 20 -43.39 -0.25 38.24
N ASP A 21 -43.63 -1.40 38.88
CA ASP A 21 -43.24 -2.76 38.43
C ASP A 21 -43.63 -3.08 36.96
N ASP A 22 -44.75 -2.57 36.48
CA ASP A 22 -45.21 -2.81 35.11
C ASP A 22 -44.30 -2.13 34.03
N VAL A 23 -43.76 -0.97 34.32
CA VAL A 23 -42.83 -0.27 33.43
C VAL A 23 -41.46 -0.90 33.48
N ARG A 24 -41.03 -1.46 34.62
CA ARG A 24 -39.80 -2.26 34.71
C ARG A 24 -39.89 -3.54 33.90
N LYS A 25 -41.06 -4.20 33.94
CA LYS A 25 -41.29 -5.41 33.14
C LYS A 25 -41.30 -5.11 31.65
N ALA A 26 -42.00 -4.07 31.22
CA ALA A 26 -41.98 -3.62 29.81
C ALA A 26 -40.60 -3.21 29.34
N ALA A 27 -39.80 -2.54 30.19
CA ALA A 27 -38.44 -2.17 29.86
C ALA A 27 -37.48 -3.39 29.74
N SER A 28 -37.69 -4.41 30.60
CA SER A 28 -36.91 -5.66 30.52
C SER A 28 -37.28 -6.51 29.29
N GLU A 29 -38.57 -6.57 28.94
CA GLU A 29 -39.04 -7.24 27.72
C GLU A 29 -38.55 -6.51 26.45
N ALA A 30 -38.56 -5.17 26.43
CA ALA A 30 -38.00 -4.38 25.37
C ALA A 30 -36.47 -4.54 25.26
N ALA A 31 -35.76 -4.64 26.35
CA ALA A 31 -34.32 -4.90 26.39
C ALA A 31 -33.98 -6.33 25.92
N ALA A 32 -34.79 -7.33 26.29
CA ALA A 32 -34.66 -8.70 25.81
C ALA A 32 -34.93 -8.80 24.30
N ALA A 33 -36.04 -8.21 23.85
CA ALA A 33 -36.38 -8.15 22.42
C ALA A 33 -35.30 -7.38 21.59
N TYR A 34 -34.71 -6.34 22.16
CA TYR A 34 -33.59 -5.62 21.53
C TYR A 34 -32.32 -6.49 21.47
N THR A 35 -32.06 -7.29 22.49
CA THR A 35 -30.90 -8.20 22.54
C THR A 35 -31.10 -9.34 21.51
N GLU A 36 -32.30 -9.93 21.47
CA GLU A 36 -32.67 -10.95 20.46
C GLU A 36 -32.62 -10.38 19.03
N ALA A 37 -33.15 -9.18 18.80
CA ALA A 37 -33.06 -8.51 17.51
C ALA A 37 -31.62 -8.17 17.10
N LYS A 38 -30.77 -7.84 18.09
CA LYS A 38 -29.34 -7.60 17.88
C LYS A 38 -28.57 -8.89 17.62
N GLU A 39 -28.93 -9.97 18.26
CA GLU A 39 -28.39 -11.30 18.00
C GLU A 39 -28.85 -11.83 16.64
N GLN A 40 -30.12 -11.67 16.29
CA GLN A 40 -30.64 -11.98 14.94
C GLN A 40 -30.04 -11.09 13.84
N GLN A 41 -29.75 -9.81 14.13
CA GLN A 41 -29.00 -8.94 13.20
C GLN A 41 -27.50 -9.28 13.15
N ALA A 42 -26.91 -9.83 14.20
CA ALA A 42 -25.55 -10.37 14.20
C ALA A 42 -25.45 -11.69 13.44
N GLU A 43 -26.54 -12.45 13.37
CA GLU A 43 -26.73 -13.62 12.48
C GLU A 43 -27.12 -13.27 11.03
N VAL A 44 -27.26 -11.99 10.66
CA VAL A 44 -27.21 -11.62 9.24
C VAL A 44 -25.86 -12.09 8.72
N GLN A 45 -25.88 -13.26 8.15
CA GLN A 45 -24.79 -14.06 7.63
C GLN A 45 -23.83 -13.14 6.87
N LYS A 46 -22.63 -12.92 7.45
CA LYS A 46 -21.49 -12.44 6.66
C LYS A 46 -21.50 -13.25 5.38
N PRO A 47 -21.49 -12.61 4.19
CA PRO A 47 -21.61 -13.35 2.94
C PRO A 47 -20.62 -14.52 2.99
N LYS A 48 -21.15 -15.74 2.94
CA LYS A 48 -20.43 -17.02 3.12
C LYS A 48 -19.22 -17.18 2.22
N TYR A 49 -19.10 -16.31 1.22
CA TYR A 49 -18.10 -16.34 0.16
C TYR A 49 -16.99 -15.29 0.32
N TRP A 50 -17.11 -14.36 1.26
CA TRP A 50 -16.11 -13.33 1.51
C TRP A 50 -15.27 -13.65 2.73
N LYS A 51 -13.95 -13.52 2.59
CA LYS A 51 -12.97 -13.47 3.69
C LYS A 51 -12.35 -12.09 3.72
N THR A 52 -12.51 -11.38 4.83
CA THR A 52 -11.98 -10.03 5.00
C THR A 52 -11.11 -9.94 6.24
N TYR A 53 -9.96 -9.31 6.12
CA TYR A 53 -9.11 -8.99 7.24
C TYR A 53 -8.30 -7.72 6.95
N ALA A 54 -7.85 -7.07 8.02
CA ALA A 54 -6.95 -5.93 7.94
C ALA A 54 -5.88 -6.04 9.03
N ASP A 55 -4.64 -5.87 8.64
CA ASP A 55 -3.50 -5.72 9.54
C ASP A 55 -3.21 -4.22 9.71
N PHE A 56 -3.08 -3.79 10.96
CA PHE A 56 -2.67 -2.44 11.36
C PHE A 56 -1.30 -2.56 12.01
N ASP A 57 -0.31 -1.89 11.44
CA ASP A 57 1.05 -1.88 11.93
C ASP A 57 1.42 -0.47 12.40
N LEU A 58 1.99 -0.35 13.59
CA LEU A 58 2.63 0.85 14.10
C LEU A 58 4.08 0.51 14.42
N GLY A 59 5.01 1.10 13.68
CA GLY A 59 6.44 0.84 13.81
C GLY A 59 7.20 2.03 14.38
N PHE A 60 8.20 1.73 15.18
CA PHE A 60 9.15 2.70 15.71
C PHE A 60 10.57 2.16 15.52
N ASN A 61 11.49 3.06 15.16
CA ASN A 61 12.91 2.78 15.10
C ASN A 61 13.68 3.98 15.62
N GLN A 62 14.75 3.76 16.38
CA GLN A 62 15.58 4.80 16.94
C GLN A 62 17.06 4.42 16.85
N THR A 63 17.89 5.39 16.50
CA THR A 63 19.35 5.34 16.63
C THR A 63 19.77 6.42 17.61
N SER A 64 20.46 6.04 18.68
CA SER A 64 21.00 6.96 19.68
C SER A 64 22.51 6.77 19.80
N LEU A 65 23.27 7.81 19.60
CA LEU A 65 24.73 7.82 19.64
C LEU A 65 25.19 8.68 20.83
N PHE A 66 25.97 8.09 21.73
CA PHE A 66 26.57 8.76 22.88
C PHE A 66 28.08 8.60 22.81
N SER A 67 28.79 9.70 22.77
CA SER A 67 30.30 9.72 22.70
C SER A 67 30.83 8.83 21.56
N TRP A 68 30.13 8.79 20.44
CA TRP A 68 30.44 7.94 19.29
C TRP A 68 31.36 8.66 18.32
N ALA A 69 32.57 8.13 18.09
CA ALA A 69 33.60 8.78 17.30
C ALA A 69 33.55 8.47 15.79
N ALA A 70 32.80 7.40 15.38
CA ALA A 70 32.79 6.92 13.98
C ALA A 70 31.81 7.67 13.08
N GLY A 71 31.16 8.76 13.54
CA GLY A 71 30.16 9.52 12.78
C GLY A 71 28.77 8.92 12.84
N GLY A 72 27.81 9.60 12.20
CA GLY A 72 26.37 9.26 12.23
C GLY A 72 25.57 10.28 13.02
N TYR A 73 24.25 10.10 13.04
CA TYR A 73 23.33 11.02 13.71
C TYR A 73 22.31 10.26 14.54
N ASN A 74 21.82 10.89 15.59
CA ASN A 74 20.64 10.41 16.31
C ASN A 74 19.43 10.53 15.40
N THR A 75 18.67 9.45 15.23
CA THR A 75 17.48 9.42 14.38
C THR A 75 16.32 8.76 15.10
N ALA A 76 15.12 9.19 14.78
CA ALA A 76 13.87 8.53 15.18
C ALA A 76 12.94 8.40 13.98
N THR A 77 12.40 7.23 13.78
CA THR A 77 11.44 6.95 12.69
C THR A 77 10.15 6.41 13.30
N LEU A 78 9.03 7.00 12.91
CA LEU A 78 7.69 6.50 13.20
C LEU A 78 7.05 6.06 11.88
N PHE A 79 6.41 4.91 11.89
CA PHE A 79 5.75 4.30 10.74
C PHE A 79 4.36 3.80 11.13
N ALA A 80 3.36 4.03 10.27
CA ALA A 80 2.04 3.44 10.36
C ALA A 80 1.69 2.76 9.04
N GLY A 81 1.12 1.55 9.11
CA GLY A 81 0.73 0.76 7.94
C GLY A 81 -0.63 0.14 8.11
N ILE A 82 -1.35 -0.02 7.00
CA ILE A 82 -2.60 -0.76 6.88
C ILE A 82 -2.46 -1.70 5.69
N ASP A 83 -2.77 -3.00 5.89
CA ASP A 83 -2.87 -4.00 4.83
C ASP A 83 -4.24 -4.67 4.92
N ALA A 84 -5.20 -4.17 4.14
CA ALA A 84 -6.58 -4.64 4.14
C ALA A 84 -6.84 -5.54 2.95
N ASN A 85 -7.49 -6.69 3.21
CA ASN A 85 -7.76 -7.71 2.22
C ASN A 85 -9.25 -8.10 2.22
N ALA A 86 -9.82 -8.25 1.02
CA ALA A 86 -11.18 -8.70 0.81
C ALA A 86 -11.20 -9.73 -0.33
N ASN A 87 -11.35 -11.01 0.03
CA ASN A 87 -11.25 -12.13 -0.90
C ASN A 87 -12.60 -12.84 -1.01
N TYR A 88 -13.12 -12.87 -2.21
CA TYR A 88 -14.33 -13.59 -2.58
C TYR A 88 -13.98 -14.89 -3.28
N ALA A 89 -14.68 -15.96 -2.95
CA ALA A 89 -14.60 -17.23 -3.66
C ALA A 89 -15.96 -17.91 -3.66
N LYS A 90 -16.49 -18.20 -4.85
CA LYS A 90 -17.71 -18.98 -5.06
C LYS A 90 -17.61 -19.73 -6.36
N ASP A 91 -17.85 -21.04 -6.31
CA ASP A 91 -17.82 -21.94 -7.47
C ASP A 91 -16.47 -21.81 -8.23
N LEU A 92 -16.51 -21.40 -9.49
CA LEU A 92 -15.32 -21.18 -10.31
C LEU A 92 -14.78 -19.74 -10.22
N ALA A 93 -15.53 -18.80 -9.62
CA ALA A 93 -15.16 -17.40 -9.54
C ALA A 93 -14.39 -17.08 -8.27
N SER A 94 -13.35 -16.28 -8.40
CA SER A 94 -12.59 -15.70 -7.29
C SER A 94 -12.33 -14.22 -7.56
N TRP A 95 -12.34 -13.41 -6.51
CA TRP A 95 -12.02 -11.98 -6.60
C TRP A 95 -11.24 -11.57 -5.37
N THR A 96 -9.99 -11.22 -5.56
CA THR A 96 -9.07 -10.82 -4.50
C THR A 96 -8.82 -9.32 -4.59
N ASN A 97 -8.96 -8.63 -3.46
CA ASN A 97 -8.70 -7.20 -3.35
C ASN A 97 -7.75 -6.96 -2.17
N ARG A 98 -6.75 -6.12 -2.38
CA ARG A 98 -5.78 -5.71 -1.36
C ARG A 98 -5.56 -4.21 -1.42
N LEU A 99 -5.63 -3.57 -0.26
CA LEU A 99 -5.27 -2.17 -0.09
C LEU A 99 -4.12 -2.08 0.91
N GLN A 100 -2.99 -1.51 0.48
CA GLN A 100 -1.86 -1.21 1.34
C GLN A 100 -1.66 0.30 1.42
N LEU A 101 -1.62 0.81 2.63
CA LEU A 101 -1.37 2.20 2.96
C LEU A 101 -0.22 2.24 3.97
N ASP A 102 0.89 2.87 3.60
CA ASP A 102 2.04 3.03 4.47
C ASP A 102 2.39 4.51 4.57
N TYR A 103 2.64 5.00 5.79
CA TYR A 103 3.08 6.36 6.01
C TYR A 103 4.10 6.43 7.15
N GLY A 104 5.17 7.17 6.94
CA GLY A 104 6.22 7.25 7.94
C GLY A 104 7.00 8.55 7.91
N PHE A 105 7.49 8.92 9.09
CA PHE A 105 8.31 10.11 9.33
C PHE A 105 9.68 9.69 9.86
N LEU A 106 10.68 10.47 9.50
CA LEU A 106 12.03 10.43 10.01
C LEU A 106 12.40 11.79 10.57
N TRP A 107 12.82 11.82 11.80
CA TRP A 107 13.56 12.93 12.39
C TRP A 107 15.05 12.56 12.49
N SER A 108 15.94 13.52 12.26
CA SER A 108 17.38 13.34 12.36
C SER A 108 18.04 14.57 13.01
N ALA A 109 18.97 14.35 13.93
CA ALA A 109 19.62 15.42 14.67
C ALA A 109 20.53 16.32 13.82
N ASP A 110 20.96 15.88 12.63
CA ASP A 110 21.69 16.70 11.67
C ASP A 110 20.80 17.72 10.94
N LYS A 111 19.49 17.55 11.04
CA LYS A 111 18.47 18.39 10.44
C LYS A 111 17.41 18.76 11.47
N GLU A 112 17.83 19.45 12.52
CA GLU A 112 16.92 19.94 13.53
C GLU A 112 15.76 20.73 12.90
N ASN A 113 14.58 20.58 13.48
CA ASN A 113 13.32 21.19 12.99
C ASN A 113 12.86 20.70 11.60
N LEU A 114 13.48 19.66 11.04
CA LEU A 114 13.01 19.02 9.79
C LEU A 114 12.49 17.63 10.06
N ILE A 115 11.20 17.40 9.81
CA ILE A 115 10.60 16.07 9.74
C ILE A 115 10.59 15.64 8.28
N GLN A 116 11.29 14.56 7.96
CA GLN A 116 11.38 14.01 6.62
C GLN A 116 10.42 12.86 6.46
N LYS A 117 9.94 12.63 5.25
CA LYS A 117 9.14 11.46 4.92
C LYS A 117 10.03 10.24 4.75
N SER A 118 9.76 9.16 5.48
CA SER A 118 10.50 7.89 5.40
C SER A 118 9.76 6.82 4.60
N ALA A 119 8.43 6.83 4.65
CA ALA A 119 7.57 5.93 3.89
C ALA A 119 6.32 6.69 3.42
N ASP A 120 5.83 6.35 2.22
CA ASP A 120 4.59 6.87 1.68
C ASP A 120 4.17 5.95 0.53
N ARG A 121 3.15 5.15 0.75
CA ARG A 121 2.67 4.17 -0.22
C ARG A 121 1.16 4.11 -0.20
N LEU A 122 0.58 4.23 -1.36
CA LEU A 122 -0.79 3.85 -1.66
C LEU A 122 -0.71 2.77 -2.73
N LEU A 123 -1.17 1.56 -2.40
CA LEU A 123 -1.27 0.44 -3.35
C LEU A 123 -2.64 -0.19 -3.21
N PHE A 124 -3.38 -0.22 -4.32
CA PHE A 124 -4.61 -0.99 -4.45
C PHE A 124 -4.44 -2.02 -5.55
N GLU A 125 -4.73 -3.27 -5.24
CA GLU A 125 -4.70 -4.39 -6.16
C GLU A 125 -6.04 -5.08 -6.15
N SER A 126 -6.57 -5.39 -7.33
CA SER A 126 -7.80 -6.15 -7.52
C SER A 126 -7.59 -7.17 -8.64
N ARG A 127 -7.86 -8.45 -8.36
CA ARG A 127 -7.77 -9.52 -9.36
C ARG A 127 -9.05 -10.34 -9.34
N PHE A 128 -9.73 -10.35 -10.46
CA PHE A 128 -10.81 -11.31 -10.74
C PHE A 128 -10.21 -12.53 -11.44
N GLY A 129 -10.63 -13.72 -11.04
CA GLY A 129 -10.21 -14.99 -11.63
C GLY A 129 -11.42 -15.92 -11.83
N TYR A 130 -11.45 -16.59 -12.98
CA TYR A 130 -12.45 -17.60 -13.28
C TYR A 130 -11.73 -18.89 -13.68
N LYS A 131 -11.91 -19.98 -12.90
CA LYS A 131 -11.24 -21.26 -13.14
C LYS A 131 -11.61 -21.83 -14.52
N THR A 132 -10.63 -22.41 -15.20
CA THR A 132 -10.84 -23.07 -16.50
C THR A 132 -11.62 -24.37 -16.37
N ALA A 133 -11.52 -25.05 -15.22
CA ALA A 133 -12.29 -26.22 -14.83
C ALA A 133 -12.36 -26.31 -13.30
N ALA A 134 -13.25 -27.13 -12.74
CA ALA A 134 -13.46 -27.27 -11.30
C ALA A 134 -12.17 -27.63 -10.53
N ASP A 135 -11.39 -28.57 -11.07
CA ASP A 135 -10.15 -29.07 -10.46
C ASP A 135 -8.89 -28.37 -11.01
N SER A 136 -9.04 -27.31 -11.82
CA SER A 136 -7.93 -26.62 -12.43
C SER A 136 -7.33 -25.58 -11.49
N ASP A 137 -6.00 -25.50 -11.45
CA ASP A 137 -5.26 -24.39 -10.83
C ASP A 137 -5.16 -23.17 -11.74
N TRP A 138 -5.50 -23.34 -13.03
CA TRP A 138 -5.51 -22.28 -14.03
C TRP A 138 -6.82 -21.48 -14.00
N LYS A 139 -6.71 -20.17 -14.13
CA LYS A 139 -7.84 -19.22 -14.18
C LYS A 139 -7.63 -18.23 -15.30
N TYR A 140 -8.69 -17.86 -16.00
CA TYR A 140 -8.73 -16.60 -16.72
C TYR A 140 -8.69 -15.48 -15.70
N SER A 141 -7.88 -14.44 -15.94
CA SER A 141 -7.67 -13.36 -14.98
C SER A 141 -7.84 -11.98 -15.59
N ALA A 142 -8.39 -11.08 -14.78
CA ALA A 142 -8.37 -9.64 -15.01
C ALA A 142 -7.81 -8.95 -13.77
N ASP A 143 -6.75 -8.17 -13.95
CA ASP A 143 -6.00 -7.51 -12.89
C ASP A 143 -6.10 -6.01 -13.01
N LEU A 144 -6.29 -5.33 -11.88
CA LEU A 144 -6.16 -3.89 -11.73
C LEU A 144 -5.16 -3.60 -10.63
N THR A 145 -4.20 -2.72 -10.90
CA THR A 145 -3.27 -2.22 -9.87
C THR A 145 -3.21 -0.71 -9.95
N LEU A 146 -3.45 -0.03 -8.84
CA LEU A 146 -3.22 1.40 -8.65
C LEU A 146 -2.12 1.60 -7.61
N ARG A 147 -1.08 2.34 -7.96
CA ARG A 147 0.04 2.66 -7.07
C ARG A 147 0.33 4.14 -7.10
N SER A 148 0.48 4.75 -5.92
CA SER A 148 0.85 6.16 -5.78
C SER A 148 1.39 6.45 -4.37
N GLN A 149 1.45 7.72 -4.01
CA GLN A 149 1.78 8.26 -2.70
C GLN A 149 0.77 9.34 -2.30
N PHE A 150 0.77 9.71 -0.99
CA PHE A 150 -0.18 10.66 -0.41
C PHE A 150 0.32 12.09 -0.40
N THR A 151 1.63 12.29 -0.16
CA THR A 151 2.20 13.61 0.13
C THR A 151 3.46 13.86 -0.68
N ASP A 152 3.91 15.12 -0.65
CA ASP A 152 5.14 15.54 -1.29
C ASP A 152 6.36 14.89 -0.64
N SER A 153 7.34 14.55 -1.45
CA SER A 153 8.64 14.02 -1.04
C SER A 153 9.75 14.92 -1.57
N TYR A 154 10.68 15.25 -0.71
CA TYR A 154 11.81 16.12 -1.05
C TYR A 154 13.12 15.40 -0.80
N ASP A 155 14.18 15.80 -1.52
CA ASP A 155 15.57 15.47 -1.23
C ASP A 155 16.46 16.73 -1.33
N ASN A 156 17.79 16.55 -1.21
CA ASN A 156 18.77 17.63 -1.31
C ASN A 156 18.41 18.84 -0.42
N TYR A 157 18.01 18.55 0.82
CA TYR A 157 17.65 19.58 1.78
C TYR A 157 18.80 20.56 2.03
N LYS A 158 18.50 21.85 2.01
CA LYS A 158 19.41 22.95 2.31
C LYS A 158 18.79 23.82 3.39
N LEU A 159 19.55 24.17 4.41
CA LEU A 159 19.16 25.13 5.43
C LEU A 159 19.49 26.54 4.94
N ASP A 160 18.50 27.41 4.95
CA ASP A 160 18.71 28.86 4.82
C ASP A 160 19.08 29.42 6.21
N ASN A 161 20.33 29.79 6.37
CA ASN A 161 20.87 30.30 7.63
C ASN A 161 20.25 31.66 8.06
N ASN A 162 19.65 32.41 7.13
CA ASN A 162 19.03 33.70 7.46
C ASN A 162 17.62 33.51 8.02
N THR A 163 16.87 32.57 7.51
CA THR A 163 15.48 32.29 7.90
C THR A 163 15.34 31.10 8.83
N ASN A 164 16.42 30.33 9.02
CA ASN A 164 16.41 29.03 9.72
C ASN A 164 15.36 28.05 9.19
N GLN A 165 15.10 28.11 7.88
CA GLN A 165 14.14 27.23 7.20
C GLN A 165 14.83 26.27 6.27
N TRP A 166 14.34 25.03 6.25
CA TRP A 166 14.78 24.01 5.32
C TRP A 166 14.04 24.13 3.99
N SER A 167 14.76 24.06 2.88
CA SER A 167 14.25 23.89 1.54
C SER A 167 14.72 22.57 0.95
N GLY A 168 13.95 21.97 0.05
CA GLY A 168 14.30 20.70 -0.59
C GLY A 168 13.89 20.69 -2.05
N THR A 169 14.49 19.78 -2.83
CA THR A 169 14.09 19.53 -4.22
C THR A 169 12.94 18.54 -4.23
N LEU A 170 11.79 18.93 -4.77
CA LEU A 170 10.61 18.07 -4.90
C LEU A 170 10.92 16.85 -5.79
N LYS A 171 10.56 15.66 -5.32
CA LYS A 171 10.76 14.37 -6.02
C LYS A 171 9.47 13.68 -6.38
N SER A 172 8.45 13.76 -5.57
CA SER A 172 7.14 13.20 -5.84
C SER A 172 6.08 13.96 -5.04
N GLY A 173 4.82 13.83 -5.44
CA GLY A 173 3.69 14.39 -4.74
C GLY A 173 2.44 13.52 -4.94
N PHE A 174 1.29 13.99 -4.48
CA PHE A 174 0.03 13.27 -4.62
C PHE A 174 -0.24 12.95 -6.10
N PHE A 175 -0.38 11.67 -6.43
CA PHE A 175 -0.48 11.16 -7.81
C PHE A 175 0.55 11.76 -8.79
N SER A 176 1.76 12.00 -8.32
CA SER A 176 2.88 12.48 -9.14
C SER A 176 4.20 11.81 -8.73
N PRO A 177 4.46 10.55 -9.24
CA PRO A 177 3.64 9.79 -10.18
C PRO A 177 2.53 8.97 -9.54
N GLY A 178 1.46 8.75 -10.31
CA GLY A 178 0.49 7.68 -10.09
C GLY A 178 0.57 6.67 -11.23
N TYR A 179 0.44 5.38 -10.91
CA TYR A 179 0.49 4.28 -11.88
C TYR A 179 -0.79 3.48 -11.79
N LEU A 180 -1.51 3.35 -12.90
CA LEU A 180 -2.67 2.48 -13.04
C LEU A 180 -2.34 1.44 -14.10
N THR A 181 -2.47 0.15 -13.78
CA THR A 181 -2.35 -0.93 -14.75
C THR A 181 -3.60 -1.79 -14.75
N PHE A 182 -4.02 -2.20 -15.95
CA PHE A 182 -5.09 -3.16 -16.15
C PHE A 182 -4.59 -4.26 -17.08
N GLY A 183 -4.66 -5.51 -16.62
CA GLY A 183 -4.16 -6.67 -17.36
C GLY A 183 -5.23 -7.72 -17.56
N LEU A 184 -5.23 -8.34 -18.74
CA LEU A 184 -6.03 -9.52 -19.06
C LEU A 184 -5.09 -10.69 -19.40
N GLY A 185 -5.37 -11.86 -18.80
CA GLY A 185 -4.49 -13.00 -18.99
C GLY A 185 -4.95 -14.25 -18.27
N MET A 186 -3.97 -15.01 -17.79
CA MET A 186 -4.18 -16.25 -17.05
C MET A 186 -3.38 -16.26 -15.77
N ALA A 187 -3.98 -16.72 -14.70
CA ALA A 187 -3.34 -16.97 -13.42
C ALA A 187 -3.21 -18.48 -13.17
N TRP A 188 -2.08 -18.87 -12.60
CA TRP A 188 -1.84 -20.21 -12.10
C TRP A 188 -1.62 -20.15 -10.59
N ASP A 189 -2.57 -20.70 -9.85
CA ASP A 189 -2.60 -20.69 -8.37
C ASP A 189 -2.56 -22.14 -7.85
N PRO A 190 -1.40 -22.87 -7.93
CA PRO A 190 -1.32 -24.29 -7.56
C PRO A 190 -1.39 -24.53 -6.06
N ALA A 191 -1.15 -23.49 -5.26
CA ALA A 191 -1.19 -23.56 -3.81
C ALA A 191 -1.56 -22.21 -3.19
N PRO A 192 -2.12 -22.19 -1.97
CA PRO A 192 -2.51 -20.94 -1.29
C PRO A 192 -1.35 -19.97 -1.02
N TRP A 193 -0.11 -20.47 -1.05
CA TRP A 193 1.11 -19.71 -0.80
C TRP A 193 1.81 -19.22 -2.07
N PHE A 194 1.36 -19.65 -3.26
CA PHE A 194 1.98 -19.29 -4.54
C PHE A 194 0.94 -18.91 -5.60
N SER A 195 1.20 -17.86 -6.34
CA SER A 195 0.40 -17.39 -7.47
C SER A 195 1.30 -16.81 -8.55
N LEU A 196 1.09 -17.24 -9.78
CA LEU A 196 1.73 -16.68 -10.97
C LEU A 196 0.64 -16.18 -11.92
N ASN A 197 0.72 -14.92 -12.32
CA ASN A 197 -0.20 -14.33 -13.28
C ASN A 197 0.54 -13.78 -14.49
N LEU A 198 0.16 -14.23 -15.68
CA LEU A 198 0.66 -13.76 -16.95
C LEU A 198 -0.45 -13.02 -17.68
N SER A 199 -0.29 -11.72 -17.87
CA SER A 199 -1.22 -10.84 -18.56
C SER A 199 -0.59 -10.31 -19.85
N PRO A 200 -0.75 -11.01 -20.99
CA PRO A 200 -0.16 -10.61 -22.27
C PRO A 200 -0.80 -9.35 -22.85
N LEU A 201 -1.99 -9.00 -22.40
CA LEU A 201 -2.66 -7.74 -22.75
C LEU A 201 -2.75 -6.87 -21.47
N THR A 202 -1.77 -5.99 -21.29
CA THR A 202 -1.69 -5.08 -20.16
C THR A 202 -1.60 -3.64 -20.63
N GLY A 203 -2.62 -2.85 -20.30
CA GLY A 203 -2.60 -1.38 -20.45
C GLY A 203 -2.04 -0.72 -19.20
N GLY A 204 -1.14 0.23 -19.35
CA GLY A 204 -0.58 1.05 -18.27
C GLY A 204 -0.84 2.54 -18.50
N LEU A 205 -1.22 3.26 -17.44
CA LEU A 205 -1.30 4.71 -17.41
C LEU A 205 -0.41 5.23 -16.29
N THR A 206 0.52 6.09 -16.64
CA THR A 206 1.31 6.85 -15.67
C THR A 206 0.81 8.28 -15.64
N PHE A 207 0.49 8.81 -14.48
CA PHE A 207 0.04 10.18 -14.26
C PHE A 207 1.12 10.98 -13.56
N CYS A 208 1.35 12.22 -13.98
CA CYS A 208 2.23 13.16 -13.31
C CYS A 208 1.63 14.57 -13.41
N ASN A 209 0.88 14.98 -12.39
CA ASN A 209 0.18 16.25 -12.38
C ASN A 209 1.13 17.43 -12.16
N ILE A 210 2.25 17.21 -11.43
CA ILE A 210 3.24 18.26 -11.13
C ILE A 210 4.18 18.46 -12.33
N PRO A 211 4.14 19.62 -12.98
CA PRO A 211 4.90 19.86 -14.21
C PRO A 211 6.41 19.64 -14.08
N SER A 212 7.01 20.11 -13.00
CA SER A 212 8.46 19.99 -12.76
C SER A 212 8.97 18.55 -12.66
N LEU A 213 8.08 17.58 -12.40
CA LEU A 213 8.42 16.17 -12.24
C LEU A 213 8.23 15.37 -13.55
N ARG A 214 7.44 15.88 -14.51
CA ARG A 214 7.03 15.14 -15.71
C ARG A 214 8.21 14.57 -16.50
N LYS A 215 9.23 15.38 -16.75
CA LYS A 215 10.44 14.94 -17.46
C LYS A 215 11.13 13.77 -16.77
N GLY A 216 11.31 13.87 -15.44
CA GLY A 216 11.97 12.83 -14.63
C GLY A 216 11.23 11.49 -14.61
N TYR A 217 9.91 11.53 -14.78
CA TYR A 217 9.06 10.34 -14.84
C TYR A 217 8.72 9.88 -16.26
N GLY A 218 9.49 10.34 -17.27
CA GLY A 218 9.41 9.84 -18.65
C GLY A 218 8.18 10.30 -19.41
N MET A 219 7.50 11.38 -18.97
CA MET A 219 6.42 11.98 -19.75
C MET A 219 6.96 12.51 -21.09
N LYS A 220 6.18 12.37 -22.17
CA LYS A 220 6.56 12.82 -23.49
C LYS A 220 6.25 14.31 -23.68
N LEU A 221 7.11 15.05 -24.38
CA LEU A 221 6.80 16.38 -24.85
C LEU A 221 5.51 16.36 -25.68
N ARG A 222 4.69 17.40 -25.56
CA ARG A 222 3.47 17.56 -26.38
C ARG A 222 3.80 17.77 -27.83
N ASP A 223 4.91 18.49 -28.09
CA ASP A 223 5.47 18.75 -29.43
C ASP A 223 6.99 18.83 -29.30
N SER A 224 7.71 18.29 -30.29
CA SER A 224 9.18 18.27 -30.35
C SER A 224 9.82 19.66 -30.48
N SER A 225 9.05 20.66 -30.91
CA SER A 225 9.51 22.06 -31.03
C SER A 225 9.49 22.83 -29.71
N LEU A 226 8.84 22.27 -28.65
CA LEU A 226 8.73 22.93 -27.38
C LEU A 226 10.01 22.79 -26.56
N ASP A 227 10.29 23.80 -25.72
CA ASP A 227 11.44 23.79 -24.82
C ASP A 227 11.35 22.63 -23.80
N PRO A 228 12.31 21.69 -23.80
CA PRO A 228 12.33 20.53 -22.90
C PRO A 228 12.72 20.90 -21.45
N LEU A 229 13.03 22.16 -21.16
CA LEU A 229 13.29 22.64 -19.79
C LEU A 229 12.01 23.06 -19.09
N VAL A 230 10.93 23.31 -19.83
CA VAL A 230 9.63 23.74 -19.28
C VAL A 230 8.74 22.52 -19.03
N GLY A 231 8.46 22.24 -17.75
CA GLY A 231 7.67 21.09 -17.34
C GLY A 231 6.24 21.05 -17.90
N ASP A 232 5.62 22.21 -18.12
CA ASP A 232 4.27 22.34 -18.70
C ASP A 232 4.22 21.88 -20.17
N ASN A 233 5.35 21.84 -20.85
CA ASN A 233 5.44 21.35 -22.22
C ASN A 233 5.32 19.82 -22.34
N TYR A 234 5.35 19.09 -21.22
CA TYR A 234 5.16 17.65 -21.19
C TYR A 234 3.71 17.27 -20.96
N ASN A 235 3.29 16.14 -21.53
CA ASN A 235 2.00 15.54 -21.24
C ASN A 235 1.92 15.13 -19.77
N PRO A 236 0.77 15.32 -19.09
CA PRO A 236 0.59 14.86 -17.72
C PRO A 236 0.35 13.35 -17.61
N MET A 237 0.14 12.66 -18.73
CA MET A 237 -0.19 11.24 -18.81
C MET A 237 0.65 10.54 -19.86
N LEU A 238 1.06 9.31 -19.54
CA LEU A 238 1.75 8.39 -20.46
C LEU A 238 0.97 7.08 -20.50
N PHE A 239 0.54 6.69 -21.71
CA PHE A 239 -0.07 5.38 -21.97
C PHE A 239 1.00 4.39 -22.44
N GLN A 240 0.93 3.17 -21.92
CA GLN A 240 1.76 2.03 -22.31
C GLN A 240 0.87 0.82 -22.57
N LEU A 241 1.24 -0.01 -23.54
CA LEU A 241 0.58 -1.26 -23.83
C LEU A 241 1.62 -2.37 -23.87
N GLY A 242 1.39 -3.47 -23.18
CA GLY A 242 2.42 -4.48 -23.07
C GLY A 242 1.94 -5.79 -22.46
N ALA A 243 2.90 -6.55 -21.91
CA ALA A 243 2.62 -7.73 -21.10
C ALA A 243 3.18 -7.57 -19.69
N GLN A 244 2.50 -8.19 -18.73
CA GLN A 244 2.91 -8.24 -17.34
C GLN A 244 3.00 -9.68 -16.86
N LEU A 245 4.09 -10.00 -16.15
CA LEU A 245 4.21 -11.19 -15.32
C LEU A 245 4.21 -10.73 -13.86
N LYS A 246 3.31 -11.32 -13.04
CA LYS A 246 3.23 -11.05 -11.60
C LYS A 246 3.30 -12.36 -10.83
N MET A 247 4.29 -12.48 -9.98
CA MET A 247 4.48 -13.63 -9.10
C MET A 247 4.30 -13.20 -7.65
N ASN A 248 3.52 -13.94 -6.90
CA ASN A 248 3.37 -13.77 -5.46
C ASN A 248 3.72 -15.07 -4.76
N LEU A 249 4.50 -14.98 -3.69
CA LEU A 249 4.78 -16.09 -2.80
C LEU A 249 4.62 -15.61 -1.36
N LYS A 250 3.93 -16.40 -0.54
CA LYS A 250 3.76 -16.16 0.88
C LYS A 250 3.99 -17.46 1.64
N ALA A 251 5.18 -17.60 2.21
CA ALA A 251 5.57 -18.74 3.02
C ALA A 251 5.49 -18.38 4.51
N SER A 252 4.79 -19.20 5.30
CA SER A 252 4.76 -19.09 6.77
C SER A 252 5.36 -20.36 7.36
N ILE A 253 6.45 -20.20 8.12
CA ILE A 253 7.07 -21.27 8.88
C ILE A 253 6.60 -21.10 10.31
N ASN A 254 5.67 -21.94 10.75
CA ASN A 254 4.93 -21.77 12.00
C ASN A 254 4.19 -20.42 12.04
N ASP A 255 3.59 -20.08 13.17
CA ASP A 255 2.92 -18.77 13.39
C ASP A 255 3.90 -17.62 13.66
N VAL A 256 5.21 -17.91 13.62
CA VAL A 256 6.28 -16.99 14.05
C VAL A 256 6.93 -16.30 12.87
N PHE A 257 7.27 -17.03 11.82
CA PHE A 257 8.03 -16.52 10.70
C PHE A 257 7.19 -16.49 9.42
N THR A 258 7.12 -15.34 8.77
CA THR A 258 6.44 -15.18 7.47
C THR A 258 7.36 -14.46 6.49
N TYR A 259 7.48 -15.04 5.30
CA TYR A 259 8.13 -14.41 4.15
C TYR A 259 7.11 -14.20 3.05
N GLU A 260 6.95 -12.97 2.60
CA GLU A 260 6.12 -12.59 1.47
C GLU A 260 7.01 -11.95 0.40
N THR A 261 6.88 -12.37 -0.84
CA THR A 261 7.53 -11.72 -1.97
C THR A 261 6.58 -11.53 -3.13
N GLN A 262 6.66 -10.37 -3.77
CA GLN A 262 5.94 -10.06 -5.00
C GLN A 262 6.93 -9.55 -6.03
N LEU A 263 6.99 -10.23 -7.18
CA LEU A 263 7.76 -9.79 -8.34
C LEU A 263 6.80 -9.41 -9.45
N VAL A 264 6.92 -8.20 -9.96
CA VAL A 264 6.17 -7.71 -11.12
C VAL A 264 7.15 -7.30 -12.21
N LEU A 265 7.04 -7.94 -13.36
CA LEU A 265 7.79 -7.63 -14.57
C LEU A 265 6.82 -7.10 -15.62
N PHE A 266 7.18 -6.00 -16.28
CA PHE A 266 6.39 -5.43 -17.35
C PHE A 266 7.25 -5.17 -18.57
N THR A 267 6.75 -5.48 -19.78
CA THR A 267 7.35 -5.12 -21.06
C THR A 267 6.40 -4.23 -21.84
N ASP A 268 6.93 -3.20 -22.51
CA ASP A 268 6.17 -2.24 -23.28
C ASP A 268 6.31 -2.55 -24.79
N TYR A 269 5.24 -3.02 -25.40
CA TYR A 269 5.20 -3.38 -26.82
C TYR A 269 5.40 -2.19 -27.76
N LEU A 270 5.05 -0.99 -27.31
CA LEU A 270 5.06 0.20 -28.14
C LEU A 270 6.44 0.84 -28.23
N ASN A 271 7.24 0.77 -27.14
CA ASN A 271 8.52 1.47 -27.10
C ASN A 271 9.72 0.50 -27.14
N HIS A 272 9.68 -0.60 -26.40
CA HIS A 272 10.78 -1.57 -26.31
C HIS A 272 10.23 -2.99 -26.15
N PRO A 273 9.72 -3.63 -27.21
CA PRO A 273 9.14 -4.97 -27.12
C PRO A 273 10.20 -6.02 -26.73
N PHE A 274 9.76 -7.04 -25.99
CA PHE A 274 10.57 -8.18 -25.55
C PHE A 274 11.70 -7.86 -24.56
N VAL A 275 11.71 -6.66 -23.98
CA VAL A 275 12.61 -6.29 -22.88
C VAL A 275 11.78 -5.95 -21.65
N TRP A 276 12.23 -6.39 -20.49
CA TRP A 276 11.57 -6.00 -19.23
C TRP A 276 11.87 -4.54 -18.91
N ASN A 277 10.93 -3.67 -19.23
CA ASN A 277 11.08 -2.22 -19.06
C ASN A 277 10.87 -1.79 -17.60
N ARG A 278 10.07 -2.54 -16.85
CA ARG A 278 9.81 -2.28 -15.43
C ARG A 278 9.91 -3.55 -14.62
N VAL A 279 10.66 -3.46 -13.53
CA VAL A 279 10.81 -4.51 -12.52
C VAL A 279 10.45 -3.89 -11.18
N ASN A 280 9.47 -4.48 -10.48
CA ASN A 280 9.19 -4.18 -9.08
C ASN A 280 9.30 -5.49 -8.31
N TRP A 281 10.18 -5.53 -7.33
CA TRP A 281 10.38 -6.70 -6.49
C TRP A 281 10.31 -6.28 -5.03
N ASP A 282 9.19 -6.62 -4.40
CA ASP A 282 8.88 -6.33 -3.00
C ASP A 282 9.10 -7.59 -2.18
N ASN A 283 9.82 -7.49 -1.07
CA ASN A 283 9.99 -8.59 -0.11
C ASN A 283 9.63 -8.10 1.30
N LYS A 284 8.96 -8.93 2.06
CA LYS A 284 8.61 -8.71 3.46
C LYS A 284 8.99 -9.93 4.28
N LEU A 285 9.91 -9.76 5.19
CA LEU A 285 10.28 -10.74 6.18
C LEU A 285 9.71 -10.31 7.52
N SER A 286 8.91 -11.17 8.15
CA SER A 286 8.27 -10.85 9.43
C SER A 286 8.53 -11.93 10.45
N LEU A 287 9.01 -11.55 11.62
CA LEU A 287 9.18 -12.40 12.80
C LEU A 287 8.22 -11.95 13.88
N ARG A 288 7.26 -12.77 14.28
CA ARG A 288 6.31 -12.49 15.35
C ARG A 288 6.93 -12.83 16.71
N VAL A 289 7.03 -11.83 17.56
CA VAL A 289 7.53 -11.96 18.93
C VAL A 289 6.33 -11.71 19.89
N GLY A 290 5.52 -12.75 20.13
CA GLY A 290 4.30 -12.65 20.92
C GLY A 290 3.07 -12.22 20.11
N ARG A 291 2.01 -11.77 20.82
CA ARG A 291 0.70 -11.52 20.23
C ARG A 291 0.64 -10.29 19.33
N PHE A 292 1.34 -9.22 19.71
CA PHE A 292 1.21 -7.90 19.09
C PHE A 292 2.52 -7.36 18.51
N ILE A 293 3.64 -8.03 18.77
CA ILE A 293 4.97 -7.53 18.37
C ILE A 293 5.48 -8.31 17.18
N LYS A 294 5.95 -7.58 16.17
CA LYS A 294 6.64 -8.12 15.00
C LYS A 294 7.95 -7.38 14.77
N LEU A 295 8.98 -8.11 14.39
CA LEU A 295 10.15 -7.55 13.72
C LEU A 295 9.94 -7.71 12.22
N GLY A 296 10.19 -6.67 11.46
CA GLY A 296 10.01 -6.66 10.02
C GLY A 296 11.26 -6.18 9.29
N LEU A 297 11.58 -6.87 8.21
CA LEU A 297 12.54 -6.40 7.20
C LEU A 297 11.83 -6.37 5.87
N ASP A 298 11.58 -5.16 5.36
CA ASP A 298 10.98 -4.94 4.06
C ASP A 298 12.03 -4.45 3.09
N THR A 299 12.08 -5.01 1.89
CA THR A 299 12.95 -4.53 0.80
C THR A 299 12.15 -4.27 -0.46
N TRP A 300 12.53 -3.23 -1.17
CA TRP A 300 11.98 -2.85 -2.47
C TRP A 300 13.10 -2.67 -3.47
N THR A 301 13.05 -3.43 -4.55
CA THR A 301 13.93 -3.27 -5.70
C THR A 301 13.09 -2.80 -6.87
N ILE A 302 13.39 -1.64 -7.41
CA ILE A 302 12.64 -1.03 -8.50
C ILE A 302 13.60 -0.68 -9.63
N TYR A 303 13.25 -1.09 -10.84
CA TYR A 303 13.85 -0.61 -12.08
C TYR A 303 12.73 -0.15 -13.01
N ASP A 304 12.88 1.02 -13.60
CA ASP A 304 11.97 1.52 -14.63
C ASP A 304 12.81 2.22 -15.70
N SER A 305 12.74 1.74 -16.95
CA SER A 305 13.55 2.23 -18.07
C SER A 305 13.21 3.66 -18.47
N ILE A 306 12.05 4.18 -18.08
CA ILE A 306 11.62 5.56 -18.40
C ILE A 306 11.96 6.55 -17.27
N VAL A 307 12.31 6.07 -16.07
CA VAL A 307 12.64 6.93 -14.94
C VAL A 307 14.13 7.25 -14.91
N LEU A 308 14.43 8.54 -14.95
CA LEU A 308 15.80 9.05 -14.91
C LEU A 308 16.16 9.46 -13.47
N ILE A 309 17.25 8.91 -12.97
CA ILE A 309 17.75 9.18 -11.62
C ILE A 309 19.00 10.04 -11.72
N ALA A 310 18.98 11.17 -11.03
CA ALA A 310 20.12 12.10 -11.01
C ALA A 310 21.37 11.43 -10.43
N ASP A 311 22.52 11.73 -11.00
CA ASP A 311 23.79 11.29 -10.43
C ASP A 311 24.15 12.20 -9.24
N LYS A 312 24.42 11.59 -8.07
CA LYS A 312 24.86 12.29 -6.87
C LYS A 312 26.23 13.02 -7.07
N LYS A 313 26.98 12.59 -8.07
CA LYS A 313 28.30 13.17 -8.42
C LYS A 313 28.23 14.25 -9.51
N GLY A 314 27.01 14.67 -9.90
CA GLY A 314 26.80 15.74 -10.89
C GLY A 314 26.84 15.28 -12.35
N GLY A 315 26.76 13.98 -12.63
CA GLY A 315 26.60 13.43 -13.98
C GLY A 315 25.17 13.56 -14.50
N GLU A 316 24.99 13.29 -15.80
CA GLU A 316 23.66 13.24 -16.43
C GLU A 316 22.76 12.19 -15.76
N PRO A 317 21.45 12.47 -15.63
CA PRO A 317 20.48 11.51 -15.10
C PRO A 317 20.41 10.26 -15.99
N THR A 318 20.47 9.08 -15.38
CA THR A 318 20.42 7.78 -16.07
C THR A 318 19.42 6.83 -15.43
N GLN A 319 19.03 5.76 -16.17
CA GLN A 319 18.25 4.68 -15.60
C GLN A 319 19.11 3.90 -14.60
N ARG A 320 18.57 3.67 -13.42
CA ARG A 320 19.28 2.92 -12.35
C ARG A 320 18.31 2.02 -11.60
N VAL A 321 18.83 0.92 -11.10
CA VAL A 321 18.12 0.10 -10.10
C VAL A 321 18.06 0.89 -8.80
N GLN A 322 16.86 0.99 -8.25
CA GLN A 322 16.58 1.61 -6.96
C GLN A 322 16.39 0.49 -5.93
N PHE A 323 17.05 0.61 -4.81
CA PHE A 323 16.91 -0.33 -3.69
C PHE A 323 16.62 0.43 -2.41
N LYS A 324 15.63 -0.04 -1.67
CA LYS A 324 15.28 0.44 -0.34
C LYS A 324 15.12 -0.74 0.58
N GLU A 325 15.70 -0.66 1.77
CA GLU A 325 15.43 -1.57 2.87
C GLU A 325 14.86 -0.81 4.06
N PHE A 326 14.02 -1.47 4.83
CA PHE A 326 13.42 -0.90 6.02
C PHE A 326 13.29 -1.99 7.08
N PHE A 327 14.13 -1.90 8.10
CA PHE A 327 13.99 -2.72 9.30
C PHE A 327 13.12 -2.01 10.32
N SER A 328 12.20 -2.72 10.96
CA SER A 328 11.24 -2.12 11.88
C SER A 328 10.85 -3.04 13.02
N PHE A 329 10.71 -2.44 14.19
CA PHE A 329 9.98 -3.01 15.32
C PHE A 329 8.52 -2.51 15.22
N ARG A 330 7.55 -3.43 15.16
CA ARG A 330 6.15 -3.11 14.90
C ARG A 330 5.24 -3.62 16.01
N PHE A 331 4.32 -2.78 16.45
CA PHE A 331 3.09 -3.22 17.09
C PHE A 331 2.08 -3.52 15.99
N SER A 332 1.55 -4.75 15.98
CA SER A 332 0.68 -5.23 14.91
C SER A 332 -0.61 -5.79 15.47
N TYR A 333 -1.73 -5.37 14.89
CA TYR A 333 -3.06 -5.84 15.26
C TYR A 333 -3.85 -6.24 14.02
N THR A 334 -4.41 -7.46 14.04
CA THR A 334 -5.24 -7.98 12.94
C THR A 334 -6.71 -7.94 13.32
N ILE A 335 -7.53 -7.35 12.47
CA ILE A 335 -9.00 -7.41 12.54
C ILE A 335 -9.49 -8.36 11.44
N GLY A 336 -10.40 -9.26 11.79
CA GLY A 336 -10.93 -10.26 10.86
C GLY A 336 -10.19 -11.60 10.91
N LYS A 337 -10.52 -12.51 9.99
CA LYS A 337 -9.89 -13.85 9.90
C LYS A 337 -9.13 -13.95 8.57
N LYS A 338 -7.86 -14.26 8.65
CA LYS A 338 -7.02 -14.59 7.49
C LYS A 338 -7.40 -15.91 6.86
#